data_5dce4077382af442e9def8ee4a8014c1
#
_entry.id   5dce4077382af442e9def8ee4a8014c1
#
_cell.length_a   1.000
_cell.length_b   1.000
_cell.length_c   1.000
_cell.angle_alpha   90.00
_cell.angle_beta   90.00
_cell.angle_gamma   90.00
#
_symmetry.space_group_name_H-M   'P 1'
#
loop_
_entity.id
_entity.type
_entity.pdbx_description
1 polymer ?
#
loop_
_entity_poly.entity_id
_entity_poly.type
_entity_poly.pdbx_seq_one_letter_code
_entity_poly.pdbx_strand_id
1 'polypeptide(L)'
;MHALGRFSIRTRLYFGTVFSLILLVILGAMGYMALDRTRGTLQVLFSERVQTLTDMSELRTTLGDLHRTEKDIIINFNNTVEVSALRETWAKTLVALRKSLADVRQVQSGDAAFVESIDKSLAEIKQYETGISPIFEQIEGAQLDGAGGGAYADRLKVHMEATDKLFSSLATSARTQMDEARAGLESLTSSMSALIGIALALGLAVLIPLTFFSVRSITKSLGQAQELAERIAGGDLSRDVAAMNQDEVGQLVTAMGRMQDALRGLVRQVQDA
;
A
#
# COMPACT_ATOMS: atom_id res chain seq x y z
N MET A 1 -19.98 -30.58 -26.79
CA MET A 1 -20.89 -29.46 -27.01
C MET A 1 -22.35 -29.69 -26.59
N HIS A 2 -22.77 -30.91 -26.23
CA HIS A 2 -24.17 -31.24 -25.90
C HIS A 2 -24.61 -30.89 -24.45
N ALA A 3 -23.69 -30.53 -23.54
CA ALA A 3 -24.04 -30.30 -22.13
C ALA A 3 -24.82 -28.99 -21.90
N LEU A 4 -24.53 -27.93 -22.62
CA LEU A 4 -25.20 -26.63 -22.49
C LEU A 4 -26.62 -26.58 -23.06
N GLY A 5 -26.94 -27.42 -24.07
CA GLY A 5 -28.28 -27.51 -24.65
C GLY A 5 -29.36 -28.13 -23.74
N ARG A 6 -28.96 -28.71 -22.61
CA ARG A 6 -29.85 -29.31 -21.59
C ARG A 6 -30.41 -28.32 -20.58
N PHE A 7 -29.73 -27.14 -20.44
CA PHE A 7 -30.16 -26.12 -19.50
C PHE A 7 -31.05 -25.08 -20.22
N SER A 8 -32.08 -24.64 -19.54
CA SER A 8 -32.94 -23.53 -19.94
C SER A 8 -32.09 -22.27 -20.23
N ILE A 9 -32.47 -21.51 -21.27
CA ILE A 9 -31.84 -20.22 -21.62
C ILE A 9 -31.86 -19.31 -20.40
N ARG A 10 -32.96 -19.29 -19.67
CA ARG A 10 -33.13 -18.53 -18.42
C ARG A 10 -32.05 -18.89 -17.39
N THR A 11 -31.82 -20.19 -17.15
CA THR A 11 -30.79 -20.65 -16.21
C THR A 11 -29.39 -20.25 -16.62
N ARG A 12 -29.04 -20.30 -17.90
CA ARG A 12 -27.71 -19.90 -18.41
C ARG A 12 -27.47 -18.40 -18.26
N LEU A 13 -28.48 -17.57 -18.51
CA LEU A 13 -28.39 -16.12 -18.35
C LEU A 13 -28.25 -15.74 -16.86
N TYR A 14 -29.07 -16.31 -15.98
CA TYR A 14 -28.95 -16.07 -14.54
C TYR A 14 -27.60 -16.51 -14.00
N PHE A 15 -27.10 -17.68 -14.41
CA PHE A 15 -25.78 -18.17 -13.98
C PHE A 15 -24.66 -17.19 -14.40
N GLY A 16 -24.66 -16.75 -15.65
CA GLY A 16 -23.68 -15.75 -16.14
C GLY A 16 -23.74 -14.44 -15.35
N THR A 17 -24.95 -13.93 -15.10
CA THR A 17 -25.14 -12.69 -14.35
C THR A 17 -24.71 -12.82 -12.89
N VAL A 18 -25.14 -13.87 -12.21
CA VAL A 18 -24.81 -14.13 -10.79
C VAL A 18 -23.28 -14.33 -10.64
N PHE A 19 -22.69 -15.13 -11.55
CA PHE A 19 -21.25 -15.34 -11.54
C PHE A 19 -20.47 -14.02 -11.73
N SER A 20 -20.91 -13.18 -12.66
CA SER A 20 -20.28 -11.87 -12.90
C SER A 20 -20.40 -10.94 -11.69
N LEU A 21 -21.56 -10.92 -11.01
CA LEU A 21 -21.77 -10.15 -9.80
C LEU A 21 -20.88 -10.65 -8.63
N ILE A 22 -20.79 -11.97 -8.45
CA ILE A 22 -19.91 -12.57 -7.43
C ILE A 22 -18.45 -12.19 -7.72
N LEU A 23 -17.99 -12.31 -8.97
CA LEU A 23 -16.65 -11.94 -9.37
C LEU A 23 -16.37 -10.46 -9.08
N LEU A 24 -17.30 -9.57 -9.39
CA LEU A 24 -17.19 -8.14 -9.15
C LEU A 24 -17.08 -7.85 -7.63
N VAL A 25 -17.88 -8.52 -6.80
CA VAL A 25 -17.81 -8.38 -5.33
C VAL A 25 -16.47 -8.88 -4.81
N ILE A 26 -15.98 -10.02 -5.29
CA ILE A 26 -14.68 -10.57 -4.87
C ILE A 26 -13.54 -9.60 -5.25
N LEU A 27 -13.51 -9.12 -6.50
CA LEU A 27 -12.49 -8.18 -6.97
C LEU A 27 -12.56 -6.85 -6.20
N GLY A 28 -13.77 -6.35 -5.93
CA GLY A 28 -13.99 -5.14 -5.12
C GLY A 28 -13.48 -5.30 -3.69
N ALA A 29 -13.80 -6.44 -3.05
CA ALA A 29 -13.32 -6.75 -1.71
C ALA A 29 -11.79 -6.89 -1.65
N MET A 30 -11.18 -7.57 -2.62
CA MET A 30 -9.71 -7.69 -2.73
C MET A 30 -9.05 -6.33 -2.91
N GLY A 31 -9.60 -5.47 -3.78
CA GLY A 31 -9.11 -4.11 -4.00
C GLY A 31 -9.20 -3.24 -2.73
N TYR A 32 -10.34 -3.33 -2.02
CA TYR A 32 -10.52 -2.62 -0.76
C TYR A 32 -9.50 -3.07 0.31
N MET A 33 -9.32 -4.39 0.48
CA MET A 33 -8.34 -4.94 1.45
C MET A 33 -6.90 -4.55 1.10
N ALA A 34 -6.55 -4.54 -0.19
CA ALA A 34 -5.24 -4.11 -0.65
C ALA A 34 -4.99 -2.63 -0.30
N LEU A 35 -5.99 -1.77 -0.55
CA LEU A 35 -5.90 -0.33 -0.26
C LEU A 35 -5.81 -0.04 1.24
N ASP A 36 -6.59 -0.75 2.06
CA ASP A 36 -6.60 -0.59 3.52
C ASP A 36 -5.23 -0.96 4.13
N ARG A 37 -4.67 -2.10 3.74
CA ARG A 37 -3.32 -2.51 4.17
C ARG A 37 -2.23 -1.52 3.74
N THR A 38 -2.31 -1.05 2.50
CA THR A 38 -1.35 -0.05 1.98
C THR A 38 -1.43 1.25 2.77
N ARG A 39 -2.63 1.74 3.10
CA ARG A 39 -2.83 2.95 3.92
C ARG A 39 -2.22 2.80 5.31
N GLY A 40 -2.48 1.69 6.00
CA GLY A 40 -1.92 1.43 7.32
C GLY A 40 -0.39 1.44 7.32
N THR A 41 0.23 0.77 6.37
CA THR A 41 1.70 0.73 6.25
C THR A 41 2.29 2.10 5.89
N LEU A 42 1.65 2.85 4.99
CA LEU A 42 2.08 4.21 4.64
C LEU A 42 1.99 5.16 5.85
N GLN A 43 0.94 5.07 6.65
CA GLN A 43 0.79 5.90 7.84
C GLN A 43 1.95 5.66 8.82
N VAL A 44 2.28 4.41 9.12
CA VAL A 44 3.43 4.06 9.99
C VAL A 44 4.75 4.57 9.41
N LEU A 45 4.97 4.39 8.10
CA LEU A 45 6.18 4.88 7.43
C LEU A 45 6.35 6.39 7.58
N PHE A 46 5.30 7.17 7.28
CA PHE A 46 5.40 8.63 7.28
C PHE A 46 5.36 9.22 8.69
N SER A 47 4.52 8.72 9.60
CA SER A 47 4.39 9.30 10.93
C SER A 47 5.54 8.93 11.88
N GLU A 48 6.10 7.72 11.75
CA GLU A 48 7.12 7.25 12.69
C GLU A 48 8.54 7.32 12.09
N ARG A 49 8.74 6.78 10.89
CA ARG A 49 10.09 6.61 10.34
C ARG A 49 10.68 7.88 9.74
N VAL A 50 9.88 8.63 8.97
CA VAL A 50 10.32 9.93 8.41
C VAL A 50 10.55 10.93 9.54
N GLN A 51 9.66 10.95 10.55
CA GLN A 51 9.83 11.81 11.72
C GLN A 51 11.13 11.48 12.46
N THR A 52 11.41 10.21 12.74
CA THR A 52 12.66 9.78 13.39
C THR A 52 13.91 10.26 12.65
N LEU A 53 13.93 10.17 11.30
CA LEU A 53 15.05 10.67 10.50
C LEU A 53 15.20 12.19 10.59
N THR A 54 14.09 12.91 10.61
CA THR A 54 14.08 14.37 10.80
C THR A 54 14.62 14.72 12.17
N ASP A 55 14.15 14.07 13.22
CA ASP A 55 14.61 14.29 14.60
C ASP A 55 16.11 13.99 14.75
N MET A 56 16.62 12.92 14.13
CA MET A 56 18.05 12.60 14.13
C MET A 56 18.88 13.68 13.42
N SER A 57 18.36 14.24 12.32
CA SER A 57 19.02 15.34 11.62
C SER A 57 19.04 16.61 12.46
N GLU A 58 17.97 16.92 13.16
CA GLU A 58 17.86 18.07 14.06
C GLU A 58 18.77 17.91 15.27
N LEU A 59 18.83 16.73 15.90
CA LEU A 59 19.75 16.43 16.99
C LEU A 59 21.21 16.63 16.58
N ARG A 60 21.61 16.18 15.37
CA ARG A 60 22.96 16.40 14.86
C ARG A 60 23.27 17.87 14.60
N THR A 61 22.30 18.61 14.06
CA THR A 61 22.44 20.05 13.87
C THR A 61 22.62 20.76 15.20
N THR A 62 21.80 20.47 16.21
CA THR A 62 21.88 21.04 17.54
C THR A 62 23.19 20.68 18.24
N LEU A 63 23.71 19.45 18.07
CA LEU A 63 25.02 19.04 18.56
C LEU A 63 26.14 19.84 17.87
N GLY A 64 26.04 20.09 16.57
CA GLY A 64 26.95 20.92 15.81
C GLY A 64 26.94 22.39 16.27
N ASP A 65 25.76 22.95 16.57
CA ASP A 65 25.61 24.29 17.13
C ASP A 65 26.22 24.42 18.52
N LEU A 66 26.05 23.38 19.35
CA LEU A 66 26.68 23.33 20.67
C LEU A 66 28.19 23.36 20.56
N HIS A 67 28.77 22.57 19.66
CA HIS A 67 30.22 22.56 19.42
C HIS A 67 30.75 23.88 18.81
N ARG A 68 30.01 24.50 17.88
CA ARG A 68 30.34 25.79 17.32
C ARG A 68 30.37 26.86 18.42
N THR A 69 29.35 26.92 19.25
CA THR A 69 29.26 27.88 20.36
C THR A 69 30.40 27.66 21.37
N GLU A 70 30.81 26.43 21.64
CA GLU A 70 32.03 26.10 22.42
C GLU A 70 33.26 26.77 21.80
N LYS A 71 33.48 26.61 20.48
CA LYS A 71 34.61 27.23 19.79
C LYS A 71 34.56 28.77 19.86
N ASP A 72 33.36 29.34 19.70
CA ASP A 72 33.16 30.78 19.78
C ASP A 72 33.49 31.32 21.17
N ILE A 73 33.13 30.62 22.25
CA ILE A 73 33.51 30.96 23.64
C ILE A 73 35.03 30.97 23.78
N ILE A 74 35.72 29.95 23.27
CA ILE A 74 37.18 29.83 23.38
C ILE A 74 37.89 30.91 22.53
N ILE A 75 37.40 31.23 21.35
CA ILE A 75 37.99 32.26 20.45
C ILE A 75 37.82 33.68 21.05
N ASN A 76 36.66 33.94 21.68
CA ASN A 76 36.36 35.27 22.24
C ASN A 76 36.82 35.41 23.72
N PHE A 77 37.75 34.60 24.20
CA PHE A 77 38.21 34.53 25.59
C PHE A 77 38.58 35.87 26.20
N ASN A 78 38.98 36.87 25.41
CA ASN A 78 39.35 38.21 25.84
C ASN A 78 38.19 39.21 25.92
N ASN A 79 36.97 38.78 25.58
CA ASN A 79 35.73 39.57 25.62
C ASN A 79 34.71 38.93 26.60
N THR A 80 34.82 39.27 27.89
CA THR A 80 34.00 38.68 28.93
C THR A 80 32.47 38.82 28.68
N VAL A 81 32.05 39.97 28.11
CA VAL A 81 30.63 40.21 27.79
C VAL A 81 30.14 39.25 26.72
N GLU A 82 30.90 39.03 25.67
CA GLU A 82 30.59 38.10 24.61
C GLU A 82 30.64 36.66 25.10
N VAL A 83 31.64 36.29 25.89
CA VAL A 83 31.75 34.95 26.50
C VAL A 83 30.53 34.64 27.37
N SER A 84 30.06 35.59 28.17
CA SER A 84 28.87 35.40 29.01
C SER A 84 27.60 35.16 28.15
N ALA A 85 27.41 35.93 27.09
CA ALA A 85 26.28 35.77 26.17
C ALA A 85 26.31 34.43 25.40
N LEU A 86 27.51 34.03 24.93
CA LEU A 86 27.71 32.74 24.24
C LEU A 86 27.50 31.57 25.22
N ARG A 87 27.95 31.69 26.47
CA ARG A 87 27.72 30.67 27.51
C ARG A 87 26.22 30.47 27.81
N GLU A 88 25.46 31.55 27.85
CA GLU A 88 24.00 31.48 27.99
C GLU A 88 23.36 30.77 26.79
N THR A 89 23.82 31.11 25.57
CA THR A 89 23.35 30.45 24.33
C THR A 89 23.69 28.99 24.34
N TRP A 90 24.92 28.61 24.72
CA TRP A 90 25.36 27.23 24.83
C TRP A 90 24.48 26.43 25.82
N ALA A 91 24.22 27.02 27.02
CA ALA A 91 23.37 26.37 28.02
C ALA A 91 21.92 26.14 27.48
N LYS A 92 21.34 27.11 26.81
CA LYS A 92 20.01 26.97 26.18
C LYS A 92 20.01 25.87 25.12
N THR A 93 21.02 25.81 24.28
CA THR A 93 21.18 24.79 23.25
C THR A 93 21.33 23.39 23.88
N LEU A 94 22.08 23.27 24.96
CA LEU A 94 22.23 22.01 25.70
C LEU A 94 20.91 21.53 26.31
N VAL A 95 20.12 22.43 26.88
CA VAL A 95 18.78 22.10 27.40
C VAL A 95 17.86 21.65 26.28
N ALA A 96 17.89 22.34 25.12
CA ALA A 96 17.11 21.96 23.96
C ALA A 96 17.51 20.58 23.43
N LEU A 97 18.80 20.29 23.30
CA LEU A 97 19.33 18.99 22.88
C LEU A 97 18.84 17.86 23.79
N ARG A 98 18.91 18.05 25.11
CA ARG A 98 18.44 17.04 26.06
C ARG A 98 16.95 16.81 26.00
N LYS A 99 16.18 17.88 25.83
CA LYS A 99 14.72 17.78 25.64
C LYS A 99 14.38 16.99 24.38
N SER A 100 14.97 17.34 23.24
CA SER A 100 14.75 16.62 21.98
C SER A 100 15.14 15.14 22.08
N LEU A 101 16.24 14.81 22.79
CA LEU A 101 16.61 13.42 23.06
C LEU A 101 15.58 12.69 23.89
N ALA A 102 15.02 13.34 24.93
CA ALA A 102 13.99 12.76 25.78
C ALA A 102 12.68 12.54 25.01
N ASP A 103 12.30 13.48 24.16
CA ASP A 103 11.11 13.39 23.30
C ASP A 103 11.25 12.22 22.30
N VAL A 104 12.38 12.11 21.61
CA VAL A 104 12.68 10.99 20.70
C VAL A 104 12.72 9.65 21.43
N ARG A 105 13.33 9.61 22.61
CA ARG A 105 13.35 8.42 23.48
C ARG A 105 11.94 7.93 23.81
N GLN A 106 11.04 8.85 24.11
CA GLN A 106 9.65 8.52 24.43
C GLN A 106 8.91 7.96 23.20
N VAL A 107 9.07 8.58 22.04
CA VAL A 107 8.46 8.14 20.78
C VAL A 107 8.94 6.75 20.39
N GLN A 108 10.25 6.48 20.55
CA GLN A 108 10.89 5.22 20.19
C GLN A 108 10.97 4.20 21.34
N SER A 109 10.15 4.35 22.38
CA SER A 109 10.16 3.50 23.58
C SER A 109 9.94 2.00 23.30
N GLY A 110 9.38 1.64 22.17
CA GLY A 110 9.21 0.25 21.70
C GLY A 110 10.48 -0.39 21.14
N ASP A 111 11.52 0.39 20.81
CA ASP A 111 12.80 -0.10 20.28
C ASP A 111 13.88 0.00 21.37
N ALA A 112 14.13 -1.12 22.05
CA ALA A 112 15.10 -1.18 23.18
C ALA A 112 16.52 -0.78 22.76
N ALA A 113 16.97 -1.13 21.55
CA ALA A 113 18.31 -0.80 21.07
C ALA A 113 18.43 0.69 20.76
N PHE A 114 17.35 1.29 20.23
CA PHE A 114 17.27 2.71 20.00
C PHE A 114 17.31 3.49 21.32
N VAL A 115 16.50 3.08 22.31
CA VAL A 115 16.48 3.67 23.66
C VAL A 115 17.84 3.59 24.32
N GLU A 116 18.52 2.44 24.29
CA GLU A 116 19.86 2.26 24.82
C GLU A 116 20.88 3.23 24.19
N SER A 117 20.79 3.43 22.88
CA SER A 117 21.67 4.36 22.16
C SER A 117 21.43 5.82 22.54
N ILE A 118 20.16 6.21 22.78
CA ILE A 118 19.82 7.54 23.31
C ILE A 118 20.33 7.71 24.74
N ASP A 119 20.16 6.71 25.59
CA ASP A 119 20.64 6.76 26.98
C ASP A 119 22.19 6.89 27.04
N LYS A 120 22.92 6.19 26.17
CA LYS A 120 24.37 6.36 26.00
C LYS A 120 24.73 7.77 25.53
N SER A 121 23.97 8.33 24.57
CA SER A 121 24.18 9.69 24.09
C SER A 121 23.98 10.73 25.20
N LEU A 122 22.94 10.55 26.01
CA LEU A 122 22.70 11.43 27.21
C LEU A 122 23.84 11.33 28.23
N ALA A 123 24.41 10.14 28.44
CA ALA A 123 25.55 9.94 29.30
C ALA A 123 26.82 10.65 28.79
N GLU A 124 27.11 10.51 27.50
CA GLU A 124 28.25 11.20 26.86
C GLU A 124 28.10 12.72 26.92
N ILE A 125 26.93 13.27 26.63
CA ILE A 125 26.61 14.69 26.71
C ILE A 125 26.80 15.19 28.17
N LYS A 126 26.40 14.40 29.16
CA LYS A 126 26.57 14.76 30.57
C LYS A 126 28.06 14.81 30.95
N GLN A 127 28.88 13.86 30.51
CA GLN A 127 30.32 13.86 30.74
C GLN A 127 30.98 15.08 30.10
N TYR A 128 30.63 15.38 28.86
CA TYR A 128 31.06 16.58 28.14
C TYR A 128 30.72 17.86 28.92
N GLU A 129 29.46 18.04 29.32
CA GLU A 129 29.01 19.20 30.07
C GLU A 129 29.78 19.36 31.39
N THR A 130 29.93 18.25 32.13
CA THR A 130 30.65 18.27 33.41
C THR A 130 32.11 18.68 33.25
N GLY A 131 32.74 18.30 32.13
CA GLY A 131 34.13 18.66 31.86
C GLY A 131 34.29 20.09 31.31
N ILE A 132 33.37 20.57 30.45
CA ILE A 132 33.55 21.86 29.77
C ILE A 132 33.04 23.05 30.59
N SER A 133 32.04 22.89 31.44
CA SER A 133 31.46 23.98 32.22
C SER A 133 32.49 24.73 33.12
N PRO A 134 33.37 24.04 33.84
CA PRO A 134 34.43 24.71 34.62
C PRO A 134 35.41 25.48 33.75
N ILE A 135 35.63 25.03 32.51
CA ILE A 135 36.54 25.69 31.56
C ILE A 135 35.93 27.00 31.08
N PHE A 136 34.65 27.04 30.81
CA PHE A 136 33.92 28.25 30.46
C PHE A 136 33.91 29.25 31.60
N GLU A 137 33.78 28.80 32.86
CA GLU A 137 33.88 29.66 34.06
C GLU A 137 35.26 30.31 34.20
N GLN A 138 36.33 29.54 33.95
CA GLN A 138 37.68 30.07 34.00
C GLN A 138 37.98 31.06 32.86
N ILE A 139 37.45 30.82 31.65
CA ILE A 139 37.55 31.75 30.51
C ILE A 139 36.80 33.05 30.84
N GLU A 140 35.54 32.95 31.29
CA GLU A 140 34.72 34.12 31.69
C GLU A 140 35.35 34.92 32.82
N GLY A 141 36.00 34.25 33.77
CA GLY A 141 36.75 34.85 34.84
C GLY A 141 38.15 35.36 34.47
N ALA A 142 38.53 35.33 33.19
CA ALA A 142 39.86 35.68 32.67
C ALA A 142 41.02 34.91 33.37
N GLN A 143 40.74 33.70 33.86
CA GLN A 143 41.74 32.82 34.47
C GLN A 143 42.37 31.84 33.50
N LEU A 144 41.76 31.65 32.33
CA LEU A 144 42.20 30.75 31.26
C LEU A 144 42.14 31.49 29.95
N ASP A 145 43.20 31.39 29.15
CA ASP A 145 43.25 31.94 27.80
C ASP A 145 42.66 30.98 26.75
N GLY A 146 42.54 31.45 25.52
CA GLY A 146 41.98 30.66 24.44
C GLY A 146 42.81 29.40 24.09
N ALA A 147 44.12 29.42 24.26
CA ALA A 147 44.99 28.29 24.01
C ALA A 147 44.80 27.19 25.07
N GLY A 148 44.73 27.57 26.33
CA GLY A 148 44.42 26.68 27.44
C GLY A 148 43.01 26.10 27.34
N GLY A 149 42.01 26.96 27.09
CA GLY A 149 40.62 26.54 26.86
C GLY A 149 40.50 25.52 25.73
N GLY A 150 41.14 25.78 24.57
CA GLY A 150 41.19 24.86 23.46
C GLY A 150 41.80 23.51 23.79
N ALA A 151 42.93 23.48 24.47
CA ALA A 151 43.61 22.24 24.88
C ALA A 151 42.76 21.38 25.82
N TYR A 152 41.96 22.00 26.71
CA TYR A 152 41.03 21.27 27.55
C TYR A 152 39.79 20.76 26.75
N ALA A 153 39.20 21.60 25.90
CA ALA A 153 38.07 21.24 25.04
C ALA A 153 38.42 20.07 24.12
N ASP A 154 39.63 20.03 23.54
CA ASP A 154 40.09 18.92 22.69
C ASP A 154 40.11 17.56 23.44
N ARG A 155 40.35 17.55 24.74
CA ARG A 155 40.24 16.31 25.54
C ARG A 155 38.82 15.81 25.71
N LEU A 156 37.86 16.73 25.69
CA LEU A 156 36.42 16.40 25.82
C LEU A 156 35.77 16.11 24.48
N LYS A 157 36.46 16.37 23.39
CA LYS A 157 35.96 16.10 22.00
C LYS A 157 35.54 14.64 21.82
N VAL A 158 36.17 13.70 22.51
CA VAL A 158 35.83 12.29 22.48
C VAL A 158 34.35 12.00 22.78
N HIS A 159 33.77 12.75 23.73
CA HIS A 159 32.36 12.62 24.11
C HIS A 159 31.41 13.15 23.03
N MET A 160 31.78 14.25 22.38
CA MET A 160 31.02 14.81 21.25
C MET A 160 31.08 13.89 20.03
N GLU A 161 32.25 13.35 19.72
CA GLU A 161 32.43 12.37 18.62
C GLU A 161 31.68 11.06 18.91
N ALA A 162 31.68 10.59 20.15
CA ALA A 162 30.92 9.42 20.56
C ALA A 162 29.41 9.65 20.36
N THR A 163 28.91 10.83 20.77
CA THR A 163 27.53 11.24 20.58
C THR A 163 27.16 11.31 19.08
N ASP A 164 28.00 11.94 18.24
CA ASP A 164 27.76 12.02 16.79
C ASP A 164 27.75 10.64 16.13
N LYS A 165 28.64 9.73 16.55
CA LYS A 165 28.64 8.34 16.08
C LYS A 165 27.36 7.60 16.45
N LEU A 166 26.85 7.80 17.69
CA LEU A 166 25.58 7.22 18.11
C LEU A 166 24.41 7.76 17.27
N PHE A 167 24.34 9.07 17.05
CA PHE A 167 23.33 9.70 16.19
C PHE A 167 23.41 9.21 14.74
N SER A 168 24.62 9.06 14.21
CA SER A 168 24.84 8.50 12.86
C SER A 168 24.39 7.05 12.76
N SER A 169 24.65 6.25 13.78
CA SER A 169 24.22 4.85 13.86
C SER A 169 22.69 4.76 13.92
N LEU A 170 22.05 5.59 14.76
CA LEU A 170 20.60 5.67 14.87
C LEU A 170 19.95 6.11 13.55
N ALA A 171 20.50 7.13 12.90
CA ALA A 171 20.02 7.58 11.59
C ALA A 171 20.16 6.49 10.52
N THR A 172 21.25 5.72 10.54
CA THR A 172 21.46 4.58 9.63
C THR A 172 20.45 3.47 9.89
N SER A 173 20.25 3.11 11.16
CA SER A 173 19.23 2.12 11.55
C SER A 173 17.82 2.54 11.10
N ALA A 174 17.45 3.81 11.34
CA ALA A 174 16.15 4.34 10.91
C ALA A 174 15.99 4.30 9.38
N ARG A 175 17.05 4.59 8.60
CA ARG A 175 17.04 4.46 7.14
C ARG A 175 16.86 3.02 6.70
N THR A 176 17.60 2.09 7.28
CA THR A 176 17.47 0.66 6.95
C THR A 176 16.05 0.16 7.22
N GLN A 177 15.48 0.51 8.37
CA GLN A 177 14.10 0.15 8.69
C GLN A 177 13.09 0.78 7.72
N MET A 178 13.33 2.00 7.26
CA MET A 178 12.50 2.64 6.24
C MET A 178 12.60 1.93 4.88
N ASP A 179 13.81 1.54 4.47
CA ASP A 179 14.03 0.81 3.22
C ASP A 179 13.40 -0.59 3.26
N GLU A 180 13.50 -1.29 4.38
CA GLU A 180 12.83 -2.59 4.60
C GLU A 180 11.31 -2.46 4.55
N ALA A 181 10.75 -1.44 5.18
CA ALA A 181 9.31 -1.18 5.15
C ALA A 181 8.83 -0.80 3.75
N ARG A 182 9.64 -0.04 2.99
CA ARG A 182 9.37 0.28 1.58
C ARG A 182 9.39 -0.97 0.70
N ALA A 183 10.41 -1.82 0.85
CA ALA A 183 10.50 -3.09 0.12
C ALA A 183 9.33 -4.02 0.45
N GLY A 184 8.91 -4.05 1.72
CA GLY A 184 7.71 -4.76 2.16
C GLY A 184 6.44 -4.25 1.48
N LEU A 185 6.28 -2.92 1.36
CA LEU A 185 5.17 -2.30 0.62
C LEU A 185 5.16 -2.69 -0.86
N GLU A 186 6.31 -2.62 -1.52
CA GLU A 186 6.44 -2.99 -2.94
C GLU A 186 6.08 -4.46 -3.14
N SER A 187 6.54 -5.35 -2.28
CA SER A 187 6.21 -6.78 -2.30
C SER A 187 4.73 -7.04 -2.08
N LEU A 188 4.12 -6.39 -1.08
CA LEU A 188 2.68 -6.49 -0.81
C LEU A 188 1.84 -6.00 -2.00
N THR A 189 2.19 -4.84 -2.54
CA THR A 189 1.46 -4.24 -3.68
C THR A 189 1.59 -5.11 -4.93
N SER A 190 2.78 -5.63 -5.21
CA SER A 190 3.04 -6.54 -6.34
C SER A 190 2.25 -7.84 -6.19
N SER A 191 2.29 -8.46 -5.02
CA SER A 191 1.56 -9.71 -4.74
C SER A 191 0.04 -9.52 -4.84
N MET A 192 -0.49 -8.43 -4.30
CA MET A 192 -1.92 -8.10 -4.39
C MET A 192 -2.35 -7.83 -5.84
N SER A 193 -1.55 -7.07 -6.59
CA SER A 193 -1.79 -6.82 -8.02
C SER A 193 -1.79 -8.10 -8.85
N ALA A 194 -0.84 -9.01 -8.58
CA ALA A 194 -0.78 -10.30 -9.23
C ALA A 194 -2.01 -11.16 -8.91
N LEU A 195 -2.44 -11.22 -7.64
CA LEU A 195 -3.64 -11.96 -7.23
C LEU A 195 -4.91 -11.42 -7.90
N ILE A 196 -5.08 -10.10 -7.94
CA ILE A 196 -6.22 -9.45 -8.62
C ILE A 196 -6.15 -9.75 -10.14
N GLY A 197 -4.97 -9.67 -10.74
CA GLY A 197 -4.77 -9.99 -12.16
C GLY A 197 -5.13 -11.45 -12.50
N ILE A 198 -4.69 -12.39 -11.67
CA ILE A 198 -5.02 -13.82 -11.82
C ILE A 198 -6.52 -14.04 -11.64
N ALA A 199 -7.14 -13.46 -10.61
CA ALA A 199 -8.58 -13.60 -10.38
C ALA A 199 -9.40 -13.03 -11.55
N LEU A 200 -8.99 -11.87 -12.10
CA LEU A 200 -9.60 -11.29 -13.29
C LEU A 200 -9.43 -12.18 -14.52
N ALA A 201 -8.22 -12.69 -14.78
CA ALA A 201 -7.95 -13.57 -15.91
C ALA A 201 -8.76 -14.86 -15.84
N LEU A 202 -8.85 -15.49 -14.66
CA LEU A 202 -9.68 -16.68 -14.44
C LEU A 202 -11.17 -16.38 -14.64
N GLY A 203 -11.64 -15.24 -14.11
CA GLY A 203 -13.02 -14.81 -14.31
C GLY A 203 -13.36 -14.60 -15.78
N LEU A 204 -12.50 -13.93 -16.53
CA LEU A 204 -12.66 -13.74 -17.99
C LEU A 204 -12.58 -15.07 -18.76
N ALA A 205 -11.69 -15.96 -18.38
CA ALA A 205 -11.54 -17.29 -18.99
C ALA A 205 -12.81 -18.15 -18.83
N VAL A 206 -13.62 -17.91 -17.79
CA VAL A 206 -14.93 -18.56 -17.60
C VAL A 206 -16.04 -17.79 -18.31
N LEU A 207 -16.12 -16.47 -18.13
CA LEU A 207 -17.20 -15.63 -18.65
C LEU A 207 -17.23 -15.56 -20.18
N ILE A 208 -16.07 -15.41 -20.81
CA ILE A 208 -16.01 -15.26 -22.28
C ILE A 208 -16.55 -16.50 -22.99
N PRO A 209 -16.07 -17.72 -22.73
CA PRO A 209 -16.64 -18.92 -23.35
C PRO A 209 -18.11 -19.14 -22.98
N LEU A 210 -18.49 -18.93 -21.73
CA LEU A 210 -19.86 -19.08 -21.27
C LEU A 210 -20.81 -18.19 -22.08
N THR A 211 -20.48 -16.90 -22.20
CA THR A 211 -21.26 -15.93 -22.96
C THR A 211 -21.28 -16.26 -24.46
N PHE A 212 -20.11 -16.54 -25.03
CA PHE A 212 -19.98 -16.88 -26.44
C PHE A 212 -20.84 -18.09 -26.82
N PHE A 213 -20.73 -19.19 -26.06
CA PHE A 213 -21.50 -20.39 -26.33
C PHE A 213 -23.00 -20.21 -26.07
N SER A 214 -23.38 -19.42 -25.06
CA SER A 214 -24.78 -19.11 -24.78
C SER A 214 -25.40 -18.30 -25.90
N VAL A 215 -24.76 -17.21 -26.31
CA VAL A 215 -25.25 -16.37 -27.44
C VAL A 215 -25.34 -17.19 -28.72
N ARG A 216 -24.29 -17.94 -29.08
CA ARG A 216 -24.30 -18.78 -30.28
C ARG A 216 -25.40 -19.84 -30.26
N SER A 217 -25.63 -20.47 -29.10
CA SER A 217 -26.71 -21.48 -28.98
C SER A 217 -28.08 -20.86 -29.15
N ILE A 218 -28.34 -19.72 -28.48
CA ILE A 218 -29.62 -19.01 -28.56
C ILE A 218 -29.90 -18.52 -30.00
N THR A 219 -28.92 -17.85 -30.63
CA THR A 219 -29.05 -17.29 -31.97
C THR A 219 -29.32 -18.40 -33.00
N LYS A 220 -28.61 -19.53 -32.87
CA LYS A 220 -28.83 -20.68 -33.78
C LYS A 220 -30.24 -21.26 -33.61
N SER A 221 -30.70 -21.46 -32.40
CA SER A 221 -32.03 -22.03 -32.13
C SER A 221 -33.16 -21.08 -32.57
N LEU A 222 -33.01 -19.76 -32.34
CA LEU A 222 -33.93 -18.75 -32.82
C LEU A 222 -33.98 -18.68 -34.36
N GLY A 223 -32.84 -18.73 -35.03
CA GLY A 223 -32.79 -18.75 -36.49
C GLY A 223 -33.54 -19.97 -37.07
N GLN A 224 -33.39 -21.14 -36.45
CA GLN A 224 -34.14 -22.35 -36.86
C GLN A 224 -35.66 -22.21 -36.64
N ALA A 225 -36.08 -21.60 -35.51
CA ALA A 225 -37.48 -21.34 -35.24
C ALA A 225 -38.06 -20.34 -36.28
N GLN A 226 -37.31 -19.29 -36.63
CA GLN A 226 -37.69 -18.30 -37.61
C GLN A 226 -37.83 -18.95 -39.02
N GLU A 227 -36.85 -19.73 -39.45
CA GLU A 227 -36.91 -20.45 -40.75
C GLU A 227 -38.13 -21.38 -40.83
N LEU A 228 -38.42 -22.10 -39.72
CA LEU A 228 -39.61 -22.94 -39.63
C LEU A 228 -40.90 -22.12 -39.76
N ALA A 229 -40.98 -20.96 -39.05
CA ALA A 229 -42.13 -20.08 -39.13
C ALA A 229 -42.37 -19.53 -40.54
N GLU A 230 -41.32 -19.09 -41.22
CA GLU A 230 -41.37 -18.57 -42.60
C GLU A 230 -41.83 -19.65 -43.61
N ARG A 231 -41.36 -20.88 -43.43
CA ARG A 231 -41.80 -22.02 -44.28
C ARG A 231 -43.26 -22.35 -44.06
N ILE A 232 -43.72 -22.43 -42.81
CA ILE A 232 -45.13 -22.67 -42.49
C ILE A 232 -46.02 -21.54 -43.09
N ALA A 233 -45.60 -20.28 -42.96
CA ALA A 233 -46.30 -19.13 -43.53
C ALA A 233 -46.32 -19.16 -45.07
N GLY A 234 -45.28 -19.67 -45.69
CA GLY A 234 -45.22 -19.88 -47.17
C GLY A 234 -45.94 -21.11 -47.65
N GLY A 235 -46.59 -21.88 -46.77
CA GLY A 235 -47.35 -23.08 -47.15
C GLY A 235 -46.48 -24.35 -47.31
N ASP A 236 -45.18 -24.30 -47.12
CA ASP A 236 -44.32 -25.50 -47.17
C ASP A 236 -44.43 -26.28 -45.84
N LEU A 237 -45.31 -27.24 -45.84
CA LEU A 237 -45.54 -28.14 -44.71
C LEU A 237 -44.80 -29.49 -44.92
N SER A 238 -43.91 -29.65 -45.88
CA SER A 238 -43.37 -30.94 -46.36
C SER A 238 -42.36 -31.57 -45.42
N ARG A 239 -41.58 -30.78 -44.65
CA ARG A 239 -40.49 -31.26 -43.76
C ARG A 239 -40.94 -31.46 -42.33
N ASP A 240 -40.46 -32.53 -41.72
CA ASP A 240 -40.70 -32.78 -40.30
C ASP A 240 -39.83 -31.90 -39.40
N VAL A 241 -40.40 -31.49 -38.28
CA VAL A 241 -39.76 -30.67 -37.30
C VAL A 241 -39.03 -31.53 -36.30
N ALA A 242 -37.70 -31.54 -36.34
CA ALA A 242 -36.91 -32.20 -35.33
C ALA A 242 -36.63 -31.23 -34.15
N ALA A 243 -37.07 -31.56 -32.96
CA ALA A 243 -36.70 -30.84 -31.74
C ALA A 243 -35.22 -31.08 -31.45
N MET A 244 -34.38 -30.03 -31.56
CA MET A 244 -32.92 -30.13 -31.39
C MET A 244 -32.45 -29.82 -29.98
N ASN A 245 -33.17 -29.01 -29.19
CA ASN A 245 -32.82 -28.59 -27.85
C ASN A 245 -33.99 -28.81 -26.86
N GLN A 246 -33.67 -28.96 -25.57
CA GLN A 246 -34.68 -29.09 -24.50
C GLN A 246 -34.92 -27.74 -23.77
N ASP A 247 -34.48 -26.63 -24.39
CA ASP A 247 -34.66 -25.28 -23.86
C ASP A 247 -35.98 -24.62 -24.29
N GLU A 248 -36.24 -23.39 -23.94
CA GLU A 248 -37.44 -22.64 -24.23
C GLU A 248 -37.67 -22.51 -25.76
N VAL A 249 -36.63 -22.40 -26.57
CA VAL A 249 -36.74 -22.34 -28.02
C VAL A 249 -37.05 -23.73 -28.59
N GLY A 250 -36.49 -24.79 -28.02
CA GLY A 250 -36.87 -26.17 -28.37
C GLY A 250 -38.34 -26.45 -28.11
N GLN A 251 -38.90 -25.93 -26.99
CA GLN A 251 -40.32 -26.02 -26.72
C GLN A 251 -41.17 -25.23 -27.73
N LEU A 252 -40.72 -24.03 -28.14
CA LEU A 252 -41.35 -23.24 -29.17
C LEU A 252 -41.36 -24.00 -30.51
N VAL A 253 -40.22 -24.55 -30.93
CA VAL A 253 -40.08 -25.34 -32.15
C VAL A 253 -41.01 -26.56 -32.13
N THR A 254 -41.13 -27.23 -30.99
CA THR A 254 -42.03 -28.36 -30.80
C THR A 254 -43.52 -27.94 -30.91
N ALA A 255 -43.87 -26.77 -30.38
CA ALA A 255 -45.24 -26.22 -30.51
C ALA A 255 -45.56 -25.85 -31.95
N MET A 256 -44.61 -25.27 -32.68
CA MET A 256 -44.73 -24.98 -34.12
C MET A 256 -44.86 -26.23 -34.94
N GLY A 257 -44.15 -27.32 -34.57
CA GLY A 257 -44.31 -28.63 -35.23
C GLY A 257 -45.73 -29.17 -35.07
N ARG A 258 -46.30 -29.09 -33.86
CA ARG A 258 -47.70 -29.46 -33.62
C ARG A 258 -48.69 -28.63 -34.46
N MET A 259 -48.44 -27.34 -34.60
CA MET A 259 -49.22 -26.45 -35.46
C MET A 259 -49.12 -26.87 -36.92
N GLN A 260 -47.92 -27.20 -37.42
CA GLN A 260 -47.69 -27.69 -38.75
C GLN A 260 -48.45 -29.00 -39.02
N ASP A 261 -48.45 -29.96 -38.08
CA ASP A 261 -49.18 -31.22 -38.21
C ASP A 261 -50.68 -31.01 -38.23
N ALA A 262 -51.21 -30.10 -37.43
CA ALA A 262 -52.64 -29.72 -37.48
C ALA A 262 -53.02 -29.11 -38.83
N LEU A 263 -52.18 -28.22 -39.40
CA LEU A 263 -52.39 -27.64 -40.72
C LEU A 263 -52.31 -28.70 -41.82
N ARG A 264 -51.39 -29.67 -41.77
CA ARG A 264 -51.33 -30.81 -42.66
C ARG A 264 -52.61 -31.63 -42.62
N GLY A 265 -53.14 -31.87 -41.43
CA GLY A 265 -54.40 -32.59 -41.22
C GLY A 265 -55.59 -31.91 -41.92
N LEU A 266 -55.71 -30.58 -41.72
CA LEU A 266 -56.76 -29.77 -42.36
C LEU A 266 -56.65 -29.81 -43.90
N VAL A 267 -55.44 -29.63 -44.41
CA VAL A 267 -55.22 -29.70 -45.91
C VAL A 267 -55.61 -31.05 -46.44
N ARG A 268 -55.28 -32.17 -45.81
CA ARG A 268 -55.72 -33.51 -46.19
C ARG A 268 -57.25 -33.68 -46.17
N GLN A 269 -57.92 -33.21 -45.11
CA GLN A 269 -59.35 -33.28 -45.01
C GLN A 269 -60.04 -32.48 -46.10
N VAL A 270 -59.49 -31.36 -46.57
CA VAL A 270 -60.02 -30.59 -47.71
C VAL A 270 -59.74 -31.22 -49.07
N GLN A 271 -58.64 -32.00 -49.15
CA GLN A 271 -58.33 -32.75 -50.40
C GLN A 271 -59.16 -34.02 -50.56
N ASP A 272 -59.57 -34.62 -49.43
CA ASP A 272 -60.36 -35.86 -49.41
C ASP A 272 -61.90 -35.58 -49.42
N ALA A 273 -62.36 -34.31 -49.37
CA ALA A 273 -63.72 -33.87 -49.43
C ALA A 273 -64.13 -33.35 -50.84
#